data_4dadfbdbef5885c5ff43a4256d8c4baa
#
_entry.id   4dadfbdbef5885c5ff43a4256d8c4baa
#
_cell.length_a   1.000
_cell.length_b   1.000
_cell.length_c   1.000
_cell.angle_alpha   90.00
_cell.angle_beta   90.00
_cell.angle_gamma   90.00
#
_symmetry.space_group_name_H-M   'P 1'
#
loop_
_entity.id
_entity.type
_entity.pdbx_description
1 polymer ?
#
loop_
_entity_poly.entity_id
_entity_poly.type
_entity_poly.pdbx_seq_one_letter_code
_entity_poly.pdbx_strand_id
1 'polypeptide(L)'
;PTAQSPRVPADGNISITQNATLQVGVLSADGQVSNVVVRNYIVRPFVEYKATIYVRNENNWPTINFHVWNNKGNNNMNGSWPGKLITETKQVKDKTWYYQTFDITAKDYFVNVVFSTGNGSPQSVDVNEITGDRYFVITTEQRDGKYVVRDETETVTNISRLRGIAKPNVWFNLQGQRVEPPQAGQIYVNG
;
A
#
# COMPACT_ATOMS: atom_id res chain seq x y z
N PRO A 1 34.63 7.16 2.50
CA PRO A 1 34.53 8.46 3.18
C PRO A 1 35.91 8.89 3.71
N THR A 2 36.07 10.18 3.93
CA THR A 2 37.26 10.83 4.52
C THR A 2 36.86 11.66 5.72
N ALA A 3 37.85 12.21 6.45
CA ALA A 3 37.58 13.13 7.57
C ALA A 3 36.77 14.38 7.16
N GLN A 4 36.82 14.76 5.87
CA GLN A 4 36.09 15.89 5.27
C GLN A 4 34.69 15.52 4.74
N SER A 5 34.32 14.23 4.74
CA SER A 5 33.00 13.82 4.28
C SER A 5 31.89 14.42 5.17
N PRO A 6 30.69 14.71 4.59
CA PRO A 6 29.56 15.21 5.36
C PRO A 6 29.24 14.33 6.56
N ARG A 7 28.83 14.92 7.67
CA ARG A 7 28.35 14.19 8.83
C ARG A 7 26.94 13.65 8.58
N VAL A 8 26.64 12.49 9.15
CA VAL A 8 25.26 12.00 9.19
C VAL A 8 24.41 13.02 9.96
N PRO A 9 23.24 13.41 9.45
CA PRO A 9 22.34 14.31 10.15
C PRO A 9 22.01 13.83 11.57
N ALA A 10 21.71 14.75 12.48
CA ALA A 10 21.47 14.44 13.90
C ALA A 10 20.24 13.50 14.10
N ASP A 11 19.27 13.54 13.17
CA ASP A 11 18.10 12.64 13.15
C ASP A 11 18.39 11.26 12.57
N GLY A 12 19.64 11.03 12.11
CA GLY A 12 20.06 9.76 11.49
C GLY A 12 19.53 9.52 10.08
N ASN A 13 18.76 10.44 9.49
CA ASN A 13 18.11 10.24 8.19
C ASN A 13 19.00 10.72 7.03
N ILE A 14 19.17 9.88 6.02
CA ILE A 14 19.86 10.20 4.77
C ILE A 14 18.87 10.01 3.63
N SER A 15 18.48 11.11 2.95
CA SER A 15 17.59 11.06 1.80
C SER A 15 18.36 10.66 0.53
N ILE A 16 17.91 9.61 -0.16
CA ILE A 16 18.47 9.14 -1.41
C ILE A 16 17.40 9.27 -2.50
N THR A 17 17.58 10.23 -3.40
CA THR A 17 16.58 10.58 -4.44
C THR A 17 16.96 10.08 -5.84
N GLN A 18 18.16 9.53 -6.02
CA GLN A 18 18.64 8.95 -7.25
C GLN A 18 19.54 7.74 -6.98
N ASN A 19 19.87 6.97 -7.99
CA ASN A 19 20.78 5.85 -7.81
C ASN A 19 22.10 6.33 -7.20
N ALA A 20 22.52 5.71 -6.11
CA ALA A 20 23.67 6.13 -5.35
C ALA A 20 24.38 4.98 -4.66
N THR A 21 25.67 5.11 -4.47
CA THR A 21 26.45 4.30 -3.53
C THR A 21 26.70 5.13 -2.28
N LEU A 22 26.09 4.74 -1.19
CA LEU A 22 26.32 5.35 0.12
C LEU A 22 27.49 4.66 0.82
N GLN A 23 28.44 5.44 1.30
CA GLN A 23 29.55 4.99 2.13
C GLN A 23 29.48 5.73 3.47
N VAL A 24 29.36 5.01 4.56
CA VAL A 24 29.33 5.57 5.93
C VAL A 24 30.45 4.95 6.74
N GLY A 25 31.20 5.76 7.43
CA GLY A 25 32.27 5.33 8.31
C GLY A 25 32.26 6.08 9.64
N VAL A 26 32.99 5.55 10.61
CA VAL A 26 33.19 6.19 11.92
C VAL A 26 34.47 7.04 11.86
N LEU A 27 34.38 8.30 12.26
CA LEU A 27 35.52 9.18 12.39
C LEU A 27 35.95 9.23 13.86
N SER A 28 37.18 8.84 14.12
CA SER A 28 37.81 8.92 15.43
C SER A 28 38.33 10.34 15.74
N ALA A 29 38.69 10.60 16.99
CA ALA A 29 39.16 11.91 17.41
C ALA A 29 40.50 12.34 16.79
N ASP A 30 41.31 11.37 16.36
CA ASP A 30 42.59 11.58 15.66
C ASP A 30 42.41 11.78 14.14
N GLY A 31 41.17 11.83 13.64
CA GLY A 31 40.86 12.08 12.25
C GLY A 31 40.88 10.84 11.35
N GLN A 32 41.04 9.64 11.89
CA GLN A 32 40.98 8.41 11.12
C GLN A 32 39.55 7.97 10.86
N VAL A 33 39.28 7.46 9.64
CA VAL A 33 38.00 6.88 9.29
C VAL A 33 38.11 5.36 9.30
N SER A 34 37.22 4.71 10.04
CA SER A 34 37.17 3.27 10.19
C SER A 34 35.73 2.74 10.03
N ASN A 35 35.59 1.41 10.02
CA ASN A 35 34.30 0.73 9.96
C ASN A 35 33.41 1.21 8.79
N VAL A 36 33.98 1.33 7.60
CA VAL A 36 33.26 1.83 6.44
C VAL A 36 32.27 0.77 5.95
N VAL A 37 31.01 1.15 5.93
CA VAL A 37 29.91 0.38 5.34
C VAL A 37 29.55 0.97 3.99
N VAL A 38 29.45 0.14 2.96
CA VAL A 38 29.07 0.52 1.60
C VAL A 38 27.72 -0.11 1.27
N ARG A 39 26.79 0.71 0.74
CA ARG A 39 25.48 0.26 0.25
C ARG A 39 25.16 0.90 -1.10
N ASN A 40 24.70 0.09 -2.03
CA ASN A 40 24.19 0.56 -3.32
C ASN A 40 22.67 0.69 -3.26
N TYR A 41 22.16 1.84 -3.65
CA TYR A 41 20.73 2.14 -3.72
C TYR A 41 20.32 2.34 -5.17
N ILE A 42 19.28 1.64 -5.57
CA ILE A 42 18.62 1.82 -6.87
C ILE A 42 17.27 2.47 -6.60
N VAL A 43 17.13 3.73 -6.97
CA VAL A 43 15.86 4.46 -6.88
C VAL A 43 15.07 4.18 -8.16
N ARG A 44 13.95 3.49 -8.01
CA ARG A 44 13.03 3.25 -9.13
C ARG A 44 12.02 4.39 -9.19
N PRO A 45 11.89 5.11 -10.31
CA PRO A 45 10.84 6.09 -10.46
C PRO A 45 9.46 5.41 -10.36
N PHE A 46 8.48 6.15 -9.87
CA PHE A 46 7.10 5.69 -9.93
C PHE A 46 6.65 5.59 -11.38
N VAL A 47 5.97 4.51 -11.71
CA VAL A 47 5.32 4.32 -13.02
C VAL A 47 3.81 4.28 -12.75
N GLU A 48 3.07 5.10 -13.46
CA GLU A 48 1.61 5.13 -13.38
C GLU A 48 1.02 3.77 -13.77
N TYR A 49 -0.03 3.38 -13.08
CA TYR A 49 -0.72 2.12 -13.33
C TYR A 49 -2.22 2.24 -13.05
N LYS A 50 -2.97 1.23 -13.45
CA LYS A 50 -4.42 1.16 -13.22
C LYS A 50 -4.75 0.28 -12.04
N ALA A 51 -5.68 0.73 -11.21
CA ALA A 51 -6.30 -0.04 -10.14
C ALA A 51 -7.78 -0.24 -10.44
N THR A 52 -8.28 -1.45 -10.30
CA THR A 52 -9.68 -1.79 -10.55
C THR A 52 -10.39 -2.15 -9.25
N ILE A 53 -11.50 -1.49 -9.01
CA ILE A 53 -12.40 -1.79 -7.90
C ILE A 53 -13.49 -2.71 -8.43
N TYR A 54 -13.58 -3.90 -7.85
CA TYR A 54 -14.63 -4.88 -8.10
C TYR A 54 -15.57 -4.93 -6.89
N VAL A 55 -16.88 -4.96 -7.12
CA VAL A 55 -17.84 -5.12 -6.05
C VAL A 55 -18.92 -6.14 -6.40
N ARG A 56 -19.33 -6.92 -5.40
CA ARG A 56 -20.49 -7.80 -5.42
C ARG A 56 -21.43 -7.42 -4.28
N ASN A 57 -22.72 -7.52 -4.52
CA ASN A 57 -23.74 -7.14 -3.58
C ASN A 57 -24.53 -8.36 -3.11
N GLU A 58 -24.61 -8.57 -1.79
CA GLU A 58 -25.39 -9.65 -1.16
C GLU A 58 -26.82 -9.20 -0.77
N ASN A 59 -27.19 -7.93 -1.05
CA ASN A 59 -28.44 -7.32 -0.56
C ASN A 59 -29.52 -7.17 -1.63
N ASN A 60 -29.32 -7.69 -2.85
CA ASN A 60 -30.26 -7.53 -3.96
C ASN A 60 -30.60 -6.08 -4.29
N TRP A 61 -29.66 -5.14 -4.12
CA TRP A 61 -29.90 -3.76 -4.56
C TRP A 61 -30.13 -3.74 -6.07
N PRO A 62 -31.09 -2.95 -6.57
CA PRO A 62 -31.45 -2.93 -7.98
C PRO A 62 -30.35 -2.32 -8.86
N THR A 63 -29.52 -1.47 -8.29
CA THR A 63 -28.41 -0.79 -8.97
C THR A 63 -27.20 -0.67 -8.04
N ILE A 64 -26.02 -0.55 -8.64
CA ILE A 64 -24.78 -0.28 -7.93
C ILE A 64 -24.16 0.99 -8.49
N ASN A 65 -24.03 2.00 -7.63
CA ASN A 65 -23.30 3.21 -7.91
C ASN A 65 -21.99 3.25 -7.15
N PHE A 66 -20.94 3.76 -7.78
CA PHE A 66 -19.67 4.09 -7.11
C PHE A 66 -19.58 5.60 -7.00
N HIS A 67 -19.47 6.12 -5.79
CA HIS A 67 -19.00 7.49 -5.57
C HIS A 67 -17.55 7.41 -5.13
N VAL A 68 -16.66 8.03 -5.89
CA VAL A 68 -15.21 7.88 -5.76
C VAL A 68 -14.56 9.24 -5.58
N TRP A 69 -13.61 9.29 -4.62
CA TRP A 69 -12.77 10.45 -4.39
C TRP A 69 -11.33 10.03 -4.14
N ASN A 70 -10.38 10.96 -4.22
CA ASN A 70 -8.97 10.70 -3.99
C ASN A 70 -8.39 11.56 -2.86
N ASN A 71 -7.15 11.23 -2.46
CA ASN A 71 -6.41 11.98 -1.44
C ASN A 71 -5.74 13.26 -1.96
N LYS A 72 -5.97 13.66 -3.21
CA LYS A 72 -5.43 14.88 -3.84
C LYS A 72 -6.48 15.97 -4.03
N GLY A 73 -7.63 15.85 -3.35
CA GLY A 73 -8.67 16.86 -3.30
C GLY A 73 -9.76 16.76 -4.37
N ASN A 74 -9.73 15.74 -5.24
CA ASN A 74 -10.86 15.48 -6.13
C ASN A 74 -11.91 14.61 -5.41
N ASN A 75 -12.98 15.23 -4.96
CA ASN A 75 -14.06 14.61 -4.22
C ASN A 75 -15.16 13.97 -5.10
N ASN A 76 -15.08 14.11 -6.42
CA ASN A 76 -16.08 13.65 -7.36
C ASN A 76 -15.42 13.09 -8.64
N MET A 77 -14.52 12.09 -8.48
CA MET A 77 -13.75 11.55 -9.60
C MET A 77 -14.61 10.95 -10.71
N ASN A 78 -15.79 10.44 -10.38
CA ASN A 78 -16.71 9.81 -11.33
C ASN A 78 -18.14 10.37 -11.25
N GLY A 79 -18.26 11.60 -10.78
CA GLY A 79 -19.52 12.34 -10.64
C GLY A 79 -19.87 12.68 -9.19
N SER A 80 -20.76 13.65 -9.02
CA SER A 80 -21.30 14.01 -7.70
C SER A 80 -22.13 12.86 -7.13
N TRP A 81 -22.37 12.92 -5.82
CA TRP A 81 -23.21 11.93 -5.13
C TRP A 81 -24.54 11.70 -5.85
N PRO A 82 -24.99 10.45 -6.02
CA PRO A 82 -24.45 9.17 -5.53
C PRO A 82 -23.35 8.55 -6.41
N GLY A 83 -22.70 9.30 -7.27
CA GLY A 83 -21.65 8.85 -8.15
C GLY A 83 -22.17 8.19 -9.43
N LYS A 84 -21.32 7.42 -10.09
CA LYS A 84 -21.61 6.77 -11.37
C LYS A 84 -22.32 5.44 -11.18
N LEU A 85 -23.43 5.22 -11.91
CA LEU A 85 -24.04 3.91 -12.08
C LEU A 85 -23.03 2.97 -12.80
N ILE A 86 -22.77 1.82 -12.21
CA ILE A 86 -21.87 0.81 -12.77
C ILE A 86 -22.70 -0.28 -13.44
N THR A 87 -22.51 -0.43 -14.73
CA THR A 87 -23.15 -1.45 -15.57
C THR A 87 -22.18 -2.50 -16.08
N GLU A 88 -20.89 -2.17 -16.04
CA GLU A 88 -19.83 -3.08 -16.46
C GLU A 88 -19.64 -4.18 -15.44
N THR A 89 -19.61 -5.42 -15.91
CA THR A 89 -19.45 -6.60 -15.07
C THR A 89 -18.39 -7.54 -15.60
N LYS A 90 -17.79 -8.32 -14.69
CA LYS A 90 -16.82 -9.37 -15.01
C LYS A 90 -17.14 -10.63 -14.21
N GLN A 91 -17.04 -11.78 -14.86
CA GLN A 91 -17.12 -13.09 -14.19
C GLN A 91 -15.75 -13.45 -13.61
N VAL A 92 -15.69 -13.71 -12.29
CA VAL A 92 -14.49 -14.19 -11.61
C VAL A 92 -14.90 -15.27 -10.61
N LYS A 93 -14.36 -16.48 -10.74
CA LYS A 93 -14.71 -17.63 -9.89
C LYS A 93 -16.23 -17.86 -9.78
N ASP A 94 -16.90 -17.91 -10.91
CA ASP A 94 -18.35 -18.15 -11.03
C ASP A 94 -19.25 -17.11 -10.33
N LYS A 95 -18.69 -15.94 -10.01
CA LYS A 95 -19.41 -14.80 -9.44
C LYS A 95 -19.32 -13.59 -10.35
N THR A 96 -20.42 -12.85 -10.46
CA THR A 96 -20.49 -11.60 -11.22
C THR A 96 -20.06 -10.45 -10.34
N TRP A 97 -19.11 -9.66 -10.82
CA TRP A 97 -18.56 -8.48 -10.15
C TRP A 97 -18.80 -7.25 -11.01
N TYR A 98 -19.42 -6.21 -10.44
CA TYR A 98 -19.42 -4.87 -11.01
C TYR A 98 -18.05 -4.25 -10.83
N TYR A 99 -17.55 -3.48 -11.82
CA TYR A 99 -16.20 -2.92 -11.69
C TYR A 99 -16.03 -1.56 -12.35
N GLN A 100 -15.04 -0.83 -11.86
CA GLN A 100 -14.53 0.40 -12.48
C GLN A 100 -13.02 0.49 -12.23
N THR A 101 -12.29 1.00 -13.24
CA THR A 101 -10.84 1.16 -13.22
C THR A 101 -10.48 2.63 -13.07
N PHE A 102 -9.42 2.91 -12.31
CA PHE A 102 -8.89 4.24 -12.01
C PHE A 102 -7.38 4.27 -12.24
N ASP A 103 -6.86 5.44 -12.63
CA ASP A 103 -5.43 5.65 -12.78
C ASP A 103 -4.82 6.03 -11.43
N ILE A 104 -3.72 5.36 -11.08
CA ILE A 104 -2.88 5.66 -9.92
C ILE A 104 -1.66 6.40 -10.45
N THR A 105 -1.60 7.71 -10.21
CA THR A 105 -0.68 8.64 -10.88
C THR A 105 0.51 9.07 -10.04
N ALA A 106 0.57 8.66 -8.77
CA ALA A 106 1.70 8.95 -7.88
C ALA A 106 1.86 7.86 -6.82
N LYS A 107 3.05 7.75 -6.24
CA LYS A 107 3.37 6.76 -5.21
C LYS A 107 2.48 6.87 -3.97
N ASP A 108 2.10 8.09 -3.62
CA ASP A 108 1.25 8.43 -2.47
C ASP A 108 -0.21 8.72 -2.87
N TYR A 109 -0.62 8.29 -4.07
CA TYR A 109 -1.97 8.45 -4.55
C TYR A 109 -2.83 7.24 -4.20
N PHE A 110 -4.03 7.49 -3.70
CA PHE A 110 -5.04 6.46 -3.50
C PHE A 110 -6.44 7.00 -3.78
N VAL A 111 -7.34 6.08 -4.04
CA VAL A 111 -8.77 6.36 -4.19
C VAL A 111 -9.57 5.76 -3.05
N ASN A 112 -10.70 6.37 -2.76
CA ASN A 112 -11.69 5.89 -1.80
C ASN A 112 -13.02 5.71 -2.53
N VAL A 113 -13.88 4.84 -2.02
CA VAL A 113 -15.18 4.58 -2.61
C VAL A 113 -16.25 4.34 -1.56
N VAL A 114 -17.45 4.79 -1.84
CA VAL A 114 -18.67 4.31 -1.20
C VAL A 114 -19.60 3.73 -2.27
N PHE A 115 -20.23 2.61 -1.97
CA PHE A 115 -21.19 1.96 -2.83
C PHE A 115 -22.59 2.34 -2.41
N SER A 116 -23.49 2.61 -3.38
CA SER A 116 -24.88 2.96 -3.09
C SER A 116 -25.80 2.52 -4.21
N THR A 117 -27.10 2.73 -4.03
CA THR A 117 -28.08 2.66 -5.12
C THR A 117 -28.17 3.99 -5.87
N GLY A 118 -28.92 4.02 -6.98
CA GLY A 118 -29.01 5.19 -7.85
C GLY A 118 -29.52 6.47 -7.21
N ASN A 119 -30.23 6.41 -6.08
CA ASN A 119 -30.66 7.57 -5.30
C ASN A 119 -29.78 7.84 -4.06
N GLY A 120 -28.69 7.10 -3.89
CA GLY A 120 -27.74 7.25 -2.79
C GLY A 120 -28.09 6.51 -1.49
N SER A 121 -29.24 5.83 -1.46
CA SER A 121 -29.65 5.02 -0.29
C SER A 121 -30.39 3.77 -0.75
N PRO A 122 -30.08 2.60 -0.19
CA PRO A 122 -29.08 2.32 0.85
C PRO A 122 -27.63 2.54 0.35
N GLN A 123 -26.69 2.67 1.29
CA GLN A 123 -25.26 2.84 1.01
C GLN A 123 -24.37 1.97 1.91
N SER A 124 -23.17 1.73 1.49
CA SER A 124 -22.13 1.06 2.28
C SER A 124 -21.40 2.03 3.22
N VAL A 125 -20.59 1.48 4.13
CA VAL A 125 -19.49 2.23 4.76
C VAL A 125 -18.48 2.65 3.68
N ASP A 126 -17.67 3.67 3.99
CA ASP A 126 -16.59 4.12 3.14
C ASP A 126 -15.46 3.07 3.10
N VAL A 127 -14.91 2.85 1.92
CA VAL A 127 -13.71 2.03 1.73
C VAL A 127 -12.58 2.94 1.30
N ASN A 128 -11.49 2.94 2.06
CA ASN A 128 -10.42 3.92 1.94
C ASN A 128 -9.10 3.30 1.45
N GLU A 129 -8.20 4.16 0.98
CA GLU A 129 -6.79 3.86 0.68
C GLU A 129 -6.59 2.74 -0.35
N ILE A 130 -7.38 2.77 -1.42
CA ILE A 130 -7.28 1.79 -2.49
C ILE A 130 -6.16 2.22 -3.46
N THR A 131 -5.13 1.39 -3.56
CA THR A 131 -3.95 1.60 -4.42
C THR A 131 -3.76 0.51 -5.46
N GLY A 132 -4.62 -0.51 -5.53
CA GLY A 132 -4.50 -1.63 -6.46
C GLY A 132 -5.83 -2.33 -6.66
N ASP A 133 -5.82 -3.39 -7.44
CA ASP A 133 -7.02 -4.20 -7.69
C ASP A 133 -7.59 -4.75 -6.38
N ARG A 134 -8.90 -4.54 -6.16
CA ARG A 134 -9.61 -4.94 -4.95
C ARG A 134 -10.97 -5.54 -5.26
N TYR A 135 -11.33 -6.56 -4.51
CA TYR A 135 -12.59 -7.26 -4.59
C TYR A 135 -13.38 -7.11 -3.30
N PHE A 136 -14.48 -6.37 -3.36
CA PHE A 136 -15.31 -6.05 -2.20
C PHE A 136 -16.68 -6.70 -2.27
N VAL A 137 -17.19 -7.09 -1.13
CA VAL A 137 -18.56 -7.60 -0.99
C VAL A 137 -19.33 -6.69 -0.05
N ILE A 138 -20.45 -6.13 -0.53
CA ILE A 138 -21.42 -5.44 0.30
C ILE A 138 -22.23 -6.53 1.01
N THR A 139 -21.97 -6.71 2.29
CA THR A 139 -22.60 -7.75 3.11
C THR A 139 -24.02 -7.38 3.51
N THR A 140 -24.75 -8.31 4.13
CA THR A 140 -26.06 -8.03 4.72
C THR A 140 -25.96 -7.38 6.11
N GLU A 141 -24.76 -7.35 6.71
CA GLU A 141 -24.52 -6.70 8.00
C GLU A 141 -24.60 -5.17 7.86
N GLN A 142 -25.17 -4.50 8.85
CA GLN A 142 -25.20 -3.05 8.95
C GLN A 142 -24.51 -2.55 10.22
N ARG A 143 -23.87 -1.40 10.11
CA ARG A 143 -23.31 -0.64 11.22
C ARG A 143 -23.66 0.85 11.02
N ASP A 144 -24.30 1.47 12.00
CA ASP A 144 -24.73 2.86 11.95
C ASP A 144 -25.57 3.20 10.70
N GLY A 145 -26.46 2.27 10.30
CA GLY A 145 -27.33 2.43 9.15
C GLY A 145 -26.64 2.28 7.77
N LYS A 146 -25.37 1.92 7.73
CA LYS A 146 -24.61 1.65 6.52
C LYS A 146 -24.23 0.18 6.42
N TYR A 147 -24.20 -0.36 5.21
CA TYR A 147 -23.81 -1.75 4.96
C TYR A 147 -22.29 -1.95 5.08
N VAL A 148 -21.91 -3.00 5.79
CA VAL A 148 -20.50 -3.36 5.96
C VAL A 148 -19.92 -3.90 4.65
N VAL A 149 -18.70 -3.52 4.33
CA VAL A 149 -17.96 -3.99 3.16
C VAL A 149 -16.86 -4.93 3.60
N ARG A 150 -16.85 -6.14 3.04
CA ARG A 150 -15.81 -7.15 3.25
C ARG A 150 -14.84 -7.16 2.06
N ASP A 151 -13.55 -7.10 2.34
CA ASP A 151 -12.50 -7.26 1.32
C ASP A 151 -12.24 -8.76 1.09
N GLU A 152 -12.55 -9.25 -0.11
CA GLU A 152 -12.29 -10.63 -0.54
C GLU A 152 -11.10 -10.74 -1.51
N THR A 153 -10.28 -9.72 -1.63
CA THR A 153 -9.17 -9.68 -2.60
C THR A 153 -8.25 -10.89 -2.49
N GLU A 154 -7.84 -11.25 -1.29
CA GLU A 154 -6.95 -12.41 -1.06
C GLU A 154 -7.62 -13.72 -1.48
N THR A 155 -8.89 -13.90 -1.14
CA THR A 155 -9.67 -15.09 -1.49
C THR A 155 -9.87 -15.22 -2.99
N VAL A 156 -10.15 -14.12 -3.67
CA VAL A 156 -10.43 -14.11 -5.12
C VAL A 156 -9.14 -14.29 -5.93
N THR A 157 -8.07 -13.62 -5.57
CA THR A 157 -6.79 -13.65 -6.30
C THR A 157 -5.90 -14.84 -5.93
N ASN A 158 -6.17 -15.54 -4.84
CA ASN A 158 -5.29 -16.54 -4.22
C ASN A 158 -3.90 -15.97 -3.82
N ILE A 159 -3.79 -14.66 -3.76
CA ILE A 159 -2.59 -13.99 -3.26
C ILE A 159 -2.83 -13.72 -1.78
N SER A 160 -2.32 -14.61 -0.93
CA SER A 160 -2.23 -14.28 0.50
C SER A 160 -1.30 -13.08 0.64
N ARG A 161 -1.84 -11.94 1.07
CA ARG A 161 -0.99 -10.88 1.58
C ARG A 161 -0.25 -11.49 2.76
N LEU A 162 1.05 -11.41 2.74
CA LEU A 162 1.86 -11.62 3.94
C LEU A 162 1.51 -10.48 4.93
N ARG A 163 0.29 -10.54 5.48
CA ARG A 163 -0.09 -9.72 6.62
C ARG A 163 0.83 -10.16 7.74
N GLY A 164 1.81 -9.30 8.01
CA GLY A 164 2.57 -9.29 9.25
C GLY A 164 2.53 -10.62 10.00
N ILE A 165 3.02 -11.71 9.42
CA ILE A 165 3.73 -12.67 10.24
C ILE A 165 4.74 -11.74 10.90
N ALA A 166 4.56 -11.49 12.21
CA ALA A 166 5.62 -10.91 13.01
C ALA A 166 6.84 -11.64 12.51
N LYS A 167 7.71 -10.94 11.74
CA LYS A 167 8.87 -11.60 11.14
C LYS A 167 9.49 -12.31 12.32
N PRO A 168 9.63 -13.62 12.35
CA PRO A 168 10.38 -14.22 13.44
C PRO A 168 11.67 -13.42 13.46
N ASN A 169 12.11 -12.91 14.62
CA ASN A 169 13.34 -12.15 14.75
C ASN A 169 14.47 -13.02 14.20
N VAL A 170 14.58 -13.03 12.88
CA VAL A 170 15.58 -13.80 12.15
C VAL A 170 16.69 -12.81 11.86
N TRP A 171 17.80 -13.04 12.49
CA TRP A 171 18.99 -12.23 12.36
C TRP A 171 19.93 -12.88 11.35
N PHE A 172 20.55 -12.05 10.51
CA PHE A 172 21.56 -12.49 9.54
C PHE A 172 22.86 -11.74 9.81
N ASN A 173 23.99 -12.44 9.68
CA ASN A 173 25.28 -11.77 9.63
C ASN A 173 25.49 -11.06 8.30
N LEU A 174 26.58 -10.33 8.15
CA LEU A 174 26.87 -9.58 6.93
C LEU A 174 27.10 -10.47 5.69
N GLN A 175 27.31 -11.77 5.89
CA GLN A 175 27.43 -12.78 4.83
C GLN A 175 26.07 -13.36 4.41
N GLY A 176 24.96 -12.92 5.05
CA GLY A 176 23.62 -13.41 4.75
C GLY A 176 23.27 -14.74 5.41
N GLN A 177 24.09 -15.24 6.33
CA GLN A 177 23.83 -16.47 7.07
C GLN A 177 22.92 -16.18 8.27
N ARG A 178 21.94 -17.04 8.49
CA ARG A 178 21.06 -16.97 9.66
C ARG A 178 21.86 -17.19 10.94
N VAL A 179 21.65 -16.32 11.92
CA VAL A 179 22.34 -16.37 13.23
C VAL A 179 21.33 -16.34 14.37
N GLU A 180 21.74 -16.83 15.53
CA GLU A 180 20.99 -16.73 16.79
C GLU A 180 20.88 -15.25 17.24
N PRO A 181 20.01 -14.92 18.22
CA PRO A 181 19.80 -13.54 18.67
C PRO A 181 21.09 -12.76 18.90
N PRO A 182 21.12 -11.47 18.62
CA PRO A 182 22.34 -10.67 18.57
C PRO A 182 23.07 -10.63 19.91
N GLN A 183 24.38 -10.82 19.85
CA GLN A 183 25.28 -10.60 20.99
C GLN A 183 25.83 -9.16 20.95
N ALA A 184 26.10 -8.58 22.11
CA ALA A 184 26.65 -7.23 22.20
C ALA A 184 27.97 -7.09 21.43
N GLY A 185 28.11 -6.03 20.64
CA GLY A 185 29.31 -5.70 19.87
C GLY A 185 29.35 -6.22 18.43
N GLN A 186 28.32 -6.90 17.94
CA GLN A 186 28.25 -7.37 16.54
C GLN A 186 27.14 -6.64 15.77
N ILE A 187 27.34 -6.50 14.44
CA ILE A 187 26.38 -5.86 13.54
C ILE A 187 25.56 -6.95 12.85
N TYR A 188 24.24 -6.83 12.91
CA TYR A 188 23.27 -7.72 12.30
C TYR A 188 22.30 -6.97 11.38
N VAL A 189 21.74 -7.67 10.41
CA VAL A 189 20.65 -7.17 9.57
C VAL A 189 19.39 -7.92 9.94
N ASN A 190 18.33 -7.18 10.28
CA ASN A 190 17.02 -7.77 10.49
C ASN A 190 16.34 -7.90 9.12
N GLY A 191 15.95 -9.11 8.74
CA GLY A 191 15.32 -9.45 7.48
C GLY A 191 13.81 -9.17 7.44
#